data_134642f10ba876401203ab73f9b5d1c5
#
_entry.id   134642f10ba876401203ab73f9b5d1c5
#
_cell.length_a   1.000
_cell.length_b   1.000
_cell.length_c   1.000
_cell.angle_alpha   90.00
_cell.angle_beta   90.00
_cell.angle_gamma   90.00
#
_symmetry.space_group_name_H-M   'P 1'
#
loop_
_entity.id
_entity.type
_entity.pdbx_description
1 polymer ?
#
loop_
_entity_poly.entity_id
_entity_poly.type
_entity_poly.pdbx_seq_one_letter_code
_entity_poly.pdbx_strand_id
1 'polypeptide(L)'
;MKRGHGVGEHRIARLMRVEGIRAKTVKKWRATTDLDHPWPVATNTLNRQFQIEQPNRVWAGDMTYVWTTEGWLYLAVVLDLYSRTVIGWAMGHRLTVDLAERAFTMALTHRKPMAGLLHHSDRGSQYAARRYQRLLGEHGITSSMSRTGNCWDNACVESFFGTLKRELVYHRRYTTRNEATQDIFEYIEVFDNRRRRHSTLGYYSPAEFEARTAVA
;
A
#
# COMPACT_ATOMS: atom_id res chain seq x y z
N MET A 1 25.17 -1.24 3.15
CA MET A 1 26.19 -0.38 2.51
C MET A 1 25.50 0.58 1.57
N LYS A 2 25.52 1.90 1.84
CA LYS A 2 25.27 2.88 0.80
C LYS A 2 26.25 2.53 -0.32
N ARG A 3 25.81 2.18 -1.50
CA ARG A 3 26.67 2.10 -2.68
C ARG A 3 27.08 3.54 -2.99
N GLY A 4 28.10 4.02 -2.25
CA GLY A 4 28.51 5.40 -2.23
C GLY A 4 29.31 5.71 -3.49
N HIS A 5 28.61 6.09 -4.52
CA HIS A 5 29.23 6.97 -5.52
C HIS A 5 29.07 8.38 -4.97
N GLY A 6 30.17 9.02 -4.58
CA GLY A 6 30.21 10.42 -4.10
C GLY A 6 29.88 11.40 -5.21
N VAL A 7 28.65 11.31 -5.74
CA VAL A 7 28.17 12.12 -6.87
C VAL A 7 27.05 13.02 -6.35
N GLY A 8 27.25 14.33 -6.46
CA GLY A 8 26.26 15.33 -6.08
C GLY A 8 25.04 15.29 -7.00
N GLU A 9 23.88 15.71 -6.47
CA GLU A 9 22.58 15.74 -7.15
C GLU A 9 22.63 16.49 -8.51
N HIS A 10 23.31 17.63 -8.56
CA HIS A 10 23.46 18.40 -9.80
C HIS A 10 24.17 17.64 -10.91
N ARG A 11 25.19 16.83 -10.56
CA ARG A 11 25.90 16.01 -11.54
C ARG A 11 25.00 14.89 -12.08
N ILE A 12 24.23 14.26 -11.20
CA ILE A 12 23.24 13.23 -11.60
C ILE A 12 22.17 13.86 -12.52
N ALA A 13 21.60 15.00 -12.14
CA ALA A 13 20.61 15.70 -12.94
C ALA A 13 21.13 16.08 -14.33
N ARG A 14 22.40 16.51 -14.41
CA ARG A 14 23.05 16.79 -15.68
C ARG A 14 23.23 15.55 -16.54
N LEU A 15 23.72 14.45 -15.97
CA LEU A 15 23.88 13.18 -16.67
C LEU A 15 22.54 12.64 -17.17
N MET A 16 21.50 12.64 -16.33
CA MET A 16 20.16 12.24 -16.74
C MET A 16 19.65 13.05 -17.92
N ARG A 17 19.91 14.37 -17.93
CA ARG A 17 19.51 15.24 -19.05
C ARG A 17 20.26 14.90 -20.33
N VAL A 18 21.57 14.63 -20.26
CA VAL A 18 22.41 14.26 -21.42
C VAL A 18 21.94 12.92 -22.00
N GLU A 19 21.65 11.94 -21.13
CA GLU A 19 21.19 10.60 -21.51
C GLU A 19 19.67 10.53 -21.82
N GLY A 20 18.97 11.67 -21.83
CA GLY A 20 17.53 11.69 -22.09
C GLY A 20 16.68 11.03 -21.01
N ILE A 21 17.25 10.70 -19.84
CA ILE A 21 16.58 10.05 -18.73
C ILE A 21 15.72 11.09 -17.98
N ARG A 22 14.44 10.81 -17.83
CA ARG A 22 13.50 11.66 -17.09
C ARG A 22 12.83 10.89 -15.97
N ALA A 23 12.62 11.56 -14.83
CA ALA A 23 11.81 10.98 -13.76
C ALA A 23 10.35 10.77 -14.26
N LYS A 24 9.78 9.60 -13.97
CA LYS A 24 8.38 9.30 -14.26
C LYS A 24 7.47 10.05 -13.27
N THR A 25 7.19 11.32 -13.53
CA THR A 25 6.31 12.13 -12.68
C THR A 25 5.06 12.54 -13.45
N VAL A 26 3.89 12.09 -12.98
CA VAL A 26 2.59 12.57 -13.47
C VAL A 26 1.80 13.08 -12.26
N LYS A 27 1.35 14.33 -12.35
CA LYS A 27 0.47 14.93 -11.33
C LYS A 27 -0.98 14.62 -11.68
N LYS A 28 -1.71 13.84 -10.85
CA LYS A 28 -3.16 14.04 -10.61
C LYS A 28 -3.61 13.21 -9.42
N TRP A 29 -4.25 13.87 -8.46
CA TRP A 29 -4.91 13.27 -7.32
C TRP A 29 -6.39 13.66 -7.30
N ARG A 30 -7.29 12.74 -6.94
CA ARG A 30 -8.70 12.97 -6.66
C ARG A 30 -9.09 12.08 -5.48
N ALA A 31 -9.71 12.66 -4.45
CA ALA A 31 -10.30 11.91 -3.35
C ALA A 31 -11.57 11.19 -3.84
N THR A 32 -11.77 9.95 -3.39
CA THR A 32 -12.85 9.08 -3.86
C THR A 32 -13.48 8.22 -2.78
N THR A 33 -13.25 8.51 -1.50
CA THR A 33 -13.82 7.76 -0.39
C THR A 33 -15.23 8.26 -0.12
N ASP A 34 -16.24 7.38 -0.23
CA ASP A 34 -17.59 7.61 0.24
C ASP A 34 -17.62 7.44 1.77
N LEU A 35 -17.83 8.55 2.48
CA LEU A 35 -17.84 8.61 3.94
C LEU A 35 -19.25 8.52 4.53
N ASP A 36 -20.29 8.52 3.68
CA ASP A 36 -21.68 8.51 4.13
C ASP A 36 -22.21 7.08 4.27
N HIS A 37 -21.94 6.49 5.43
CA HIS A 37 -22.42 5.14 5.77
C HIS A 37 -22.83 5.03 7.25
N PRO A 38 -23.80 4.16 7.61
CA PRO A 38 -24.35 4.05 8.97
C PRO A 38 -23.48 3.21 9.93
N TRP A 39 -22.31 2.71 9.51
CA TRP A 39 -21.50 1.83 10.32
C TRP A 39 -20.66 2.60 11.35
N PRO A 40 -20.45 2.02 12.56
CA PRO A 40 -19.56 2.60 13.55
C PRO A 40 -18.14 2.77 13.01
N VAL A 41 -17.51 3.88 13.35
CA VAL A 41 -16.13 4.20 12.97
C VAL A 41 -15.21 4.00 14.17
N ALA A 42 -14.15 3.24 14.00
CA ALA A 42 -13.16 3.04 15.04
C ALA A 42 -12.34 4.31 15.31
N THR A 43 -11.87 4.47 16.55
CA THR A 43 -10.99 5.58 16.93
C THR A 43 -9.67 5.51 16.19
N ASN A 44 -9.10 6.66 15.83
CA ASN A 44 -7.75 6.72 15.24
C ASN A 44 -6.69 6.46 16.31
N THR A 45 -6.35 5.20 16.51
CA THR A 45 -5.32 4.77 17.47
C THR A 45 -3.92 4.93 16.90
N LEU A 46 -3.75 4.79 15.58
CA LEU A 46 -2.43 4.93 14.92
C LEU A 46 -1.86 6.34 15.06
N ASN A 47 -2.71 7.37 15.02
CA ASN A 47 -2.38 8.78 15.19
C ASN A 47 -1.09 9.22 14.47
N ARG A 48 -0.90 8.76 13.22
CA ARG A 48 0.28 9.04 12.35
C ARG A 48 1.62 8.54 12.88
N GLN A 49 1.62 7.61 13.83
CA GLN A 49 2.83 6.94 14.29
C GLN A 49 3.26 5.90 13.26
N PHE A 50 3.88 6.35 12.17
CA PHE A 50 4.27 5.48 11.05
C PHE A 50 5.67 4.85 11.21
N GLN A 51 6.41 5.20 12.24
CA GLN A 51 7.67 4.56 12.58
C GLN A 51 7.38 3.40 13.53
N ILE A 52 7.35 2.21 12.98
CA ILE A 52 7.06 0.97 13.70
C ILE A 52 8.36 0.20 13.86
N GLU A 53 8.64 -0.26 15.09
CA GLU A 53 9.93 -0.87 15.44
C GLU A 53 10.00 -2.37 15.14
N GLN A 54 8.87 -3.03 14.98
CA GLN A 54 8.78 -4.48 14.77
C GLN A 54 7.78 -4.85 13.67
N PRO A 55 8.03 -5.92 12.90
CA PRO A 55 7.10 -6.39 11.91
C PRO A 55 5.81 -6.90 12.56
N ASN A 56 4.71 -6.85 11.81
CA ASN A 56 3.40 -7.37 12.23
C ASN A 56 2.83 -6.72 13.49
N ARG A 57 3.18 -5.47 13.80
CA ARG A 57 2.56 -4.67 14.88
C ARG A 57 1.48 -3.76 14.36
N VAL A 58 1.69 -3.17 13.20
CA VAL A 58 0.72 -2.27 12.57
C VAL A 58 0.64 -2.57 11.08
N TRP A 59 -0.53 -2.93 10.63
CA TRP A 59 -0.84 -3.05 9.23
C TRP A 59 -1.77 -1.92 8.79
N ALA A 60 -1.59 -1.42 7.57
CA ALA A 60 -2.49 -0.43 7.01
C ALA A 60 -3.10 -0.95 5.70
N GLY A 61 -4.41 -0.77 5.57
CA GLY A 61 -5.17 -1.19 4.40
C GLY A 61 -5.84 -0.02 3.69
N ASP A 62 -5.97 -0.13 2.38
CA ASP A 62 -6.71 0.80 1.54
C ASP A 62 -7.03 0.19 0.18
N MET A 63 -7.89 0.85 -0.58
CA MET A 63 -8.32 0.43 -1.91
C MET A 63 -8.11 1.51 -2.94
N THR A 64 -7.76 1.10 -4.15
CA THR A 64 -7.67 1.99 -5.30
C THR A 64 -8.27 1.34 -6.54
N TYR A 65 -8.29 2.05 -7.65
CA TYR A 65 -8.82 1.55 -8.91
C TYR A 65 -7.91 1.92 -10.08
N VAL A 66 -7.95 1.07 -11.09
CA VAL A 66 -7.23 1.19 -12.36
C VAL A 66 -8.23 1.06 -13.49
N TRP A 67 -8.15 1.95 -14.47
CA TRP A 67 -9.00 1.91 -15.64
C TRP A 67 -8.50 0.91 -16.68
N THR A 68 -9.42 0.12 -17.23
CA THR A 68 -9.20 -0.74 -18.40
C THR A 68 -10.33 -0.52 -19.41
N THR A 69 -10.16 -0.96 -20.65
CA THR A 69 -11.25 -0.87 -21.65
C THR A 69 -12.47 -1.71 -21.26
N GLU A 70 -12.29 -2.77 -20.46
CA GLU A 70 -13.38 -3.55 -19.87
C GLU A 70 -14.05 -2.88 -18.66
N GLY A 71 -13.59 -1.70 -18.24
CA GLY A 71 -14.04 -0.96 -17.07
C GLY A 71 -13.06 -1.04 -15.89
N TRP A 72 -13.51 -0.61 -14.71
CA TRP A 72 -12.66 -0.50 -13.52
C TRP A 72 -12.15 -1.87 -13.02
N LEU A 73 -10.88 -1.92 -12.69
CA LEU A 73 -10.25 -2.93 -11.85
C LEU A 73 -9.97 -2.28 -10.49
N TYR A 74 -10.50 -2.86 -9.42
CA TYR A 74 -10.25 -2.42 -8.05
C TYR A 74 -9.15 -3.26 -7.43
N LEU A 75 -8.26 -2.61 -6.68
CA LEU A 75 -7.15 -3.21 -5.95
C LEU A 75 -7.28 -2.85 -4.48
N ALA A 76 -7.40 -3.85 -3.61
CA ALA A 76 -7.22 -3.72 -2.17
C ALA A 76 -5.81 -4.17 -1.79
N VAL A 77 -5.15 -3.46 -0.88
CA VAL A 77 -3.83 -3.83 -0.35
C VAL A 77 -3.79 -3.76 1.16
N VAL A 78 -2.89 -4.53 1.75
CA VAL A 78 -2.49 -4.47 3.16
C VAL A 78 -0.97 -4.32 3.20
N LEU A 79 -0.49 -3.24 3.83
CA LEU A 79 0.93 -2.97 4.06
C LEU A 79 1.30 -3.28 5.51
N ASP A 80 2.44 -3.91 5.73
CA ASP A 80 3.13 -3.85 7.03
C ASP A 80 3.86 -2.51 7.15
N LEU A 81 3.48 -1.69 8.14
CA LEU A 81 4.06 -0.36 8.30
C LEU A 81 5.52 -0.39 8.79
N TYR A 82 6.01 -1.51 9.31
CA TYR A 82 7.41 -1.68 9.66
C TYR A 82 8.33 -1.65 8.44
N SER A 83 8.06 -2.52 7.48
CA SER A 83 8.91 -2.72 6.30
C SER A 83 8.36 -2.10 5.02
N ARG A 84 7.14 -1.56 5.04
CA ARG A 84 6.42 -1.11 3.84
C ARG A 84 6.09 -2.22 2.84
N THR A 85 6.27 -3.47 3.24
CA THR A 85 5.93 -4.63 2.41
C THR A 85 4.43 -4.69 2.17
N VAL A 86 4.01 -4.85 0.94
CA VAL A 86 2.64 -5.26 0.61
C VAL A 86 2.52 -6.74 0.95
N ILE A 87 1.85 -7.05 2.05
CA ILE A 87 1.75 -8.41 2.63
C ILE A 87 0.48 -9.14 2.22
N GLY A 88 -0.50 -8.40 1.72
CA GLY A 88 -1.73 -8.96 1.18
C GLY A 88 -2.36 -8.01 0.18
N TRP A 89 -2.96 -8.57 -0.85
CA TRP A 89 -3.66 -7.83 -1.89
C TRP A 89 -4.73 -8.68 -2.56
N ALA A 90 -5.71 -8.02 -3.13
CA ALA A 90 -6.75 -8.66 -3.94
C ALA A 90 -7.20 -7.71 -5.04
N MET A 91 -7.58 -8.27 -6.18
CA MET A 91 -8.13 -7.52 -7.30
C MET A 91 -9.51 -8.05 -7.70
N GLY A 92 -10.37 -7.14 -8.22
CA GLY A 92 -11.72 -7.48 -8.62
C GLY A 92 -12.39 -6.39 -9.44
N HIS A 93 -13.54 -6.72 -10.02
CA HIS A 93 -14.32 -5.80 -10.87
C HIS A 93 -15.33 -4.94 -10.08
N ARG A 94 -15.41 -5.12 -8.77
CA ARG A 94 -16.31 -4.37 -7.87
C ARG A 94 -15.57 -3.96 -6.61
N LEU A 95 -15.91 -2.76 -6.11
CA LEU A 95 -15.41 -2.25 -4.83
C LEU A 95 -16.30 -2.77 -3.70
N THR A 96 -15.95 -3.91 -3.11
CA THR A 96 -16.76 -4.62 -2.12
C THR A 96 -15.99 -4.91 -0.85
N VAL A 97 -16.70 -5.21 0.24
CA VAL A 97 -16.12 -5.72 1.49
C VAL A 97 -15.32 -7.00 1.24
N ASP A 98 -15.82 -7.90 0.39
CA ASP A 98 -15.13 -9.14 -0.01
C ASP A 98 -13.72 -8.88 -0.56
N LEU A 99 -13.54 -7.80 -1.31
CA LEU A 99 -12.23 -7.43 -1.85
C LEU A 99 -11.24 -7.09 -0.72
N ALA A 100 -11.66 -6.32 0.27
CA ALA A 100 -10.86 -6.00 1.45
C ALA A 100 -10.54 -7.23 2.28
N GLU A 101 -11.53 -8.10 2.51
CA GLU A 101 -11.37 -9.35 3.25
C GLU A 101 -10.38 -10.30 2.58
N ARG A 102 -10.44 -10.47 1.26
CA ARG A 102 -9.50 -11.31 0.52
C ARG A 102 -8.06 -10.82 0.65
N ALA A 103 -7.84 -9.51 0.52
CA ALA A 103 -6.52 -8.90 0.72
C ALA A 103 -6.03 -9.14 2.16
N PHE A 104 -6.91 -8.95 3.15
CA PHE A 104 -6.57 -9.13 4.55
C PHE A 104 -6.32 -10.59 4.92
N THR A 105 -7.13 -11.52 4.41
CA THR A 105 -6.95 -12.98 4.61
C THR A 105 -5.62 -13.46 4.01
N MET A 106 -5.23 -12.94 2.85
CA MET A 106 -3.90 -13.21 2.27
C MET A 106 -2.79 -12.75 3.22
N ALA A 107 -2.89 -11.54 3.78
CA ALA A 107 -1.93 -11.03 4.75
C ALA A 107 -1.85 -11.90 6.01
N LEU A 108 -2.99 -12.32 6.57
CA LEU A 108 -3.05 -13.22 7.71
C LEU A 108 -2.36 -14.56 7.42
N THR A 109 -2.61 -15.15 6.26
CA THR A 109 -2.04 -16.42 5.85
C THR A 109 -0.52 -16.35 5.71
N HIS A 110 -0.01 -15.27 5.14
CA HIS A 110 1.43 -15.08 4.91
C HIS A 110 2.19 -14.74 6.19
N ARG A 111 1.62 -13.91 7.05
CA ARG A 111 2.33 -13.32 8.19
C ARG A 111 2.05 -13.99 9.53
N LYS A 112 0.89 -14.61 9.71
CA LYS A 112 0.44 -15.27 10.96
C LYS A 112 0.75 -14.40 12.19
N PRO A 113 0.22 -13.16 12.25
CA PRO A 113 0.57 -12.21 13.30
C PRO A 113 0.16 -12.72 14.67
N MET A 114 0.92 -12.38 15.70
CA MET A 114 0.51 -12.60 17.09
C MET A 114 -0.61 -11.62 17.47
N ALA A 115 -1.31 -11.93 18.56
CA ALA A 115 -2.32 -11.03 19.14
C ALA A 115 -1.74 -9.63 19.42
N GLY A 116 -2.59 -8.59 19.30
CA GLY A 116 -2.21 -7.22 19.52
C GLY A 116 -1.80 -6.44 18.26
N LEU A 117 -1.99 -7.03 17.07
CA LEU A 117 -1.87 -6.31 15.81
C LEU A 117 -2.89 -5.17 15.72
N LEU A 118 -2.45 -3.99 15.32
CA LEU A 118 -3.30 -2.86 14.95
C LEU A 118 -3.51 -2.86 13.43
N HIS A 119 -4.76 -2.86 12.98
CA HIS A 119 -5.10 -2.66 11.57
C HIS A 119 -5.69 -1.26 11.36
N HIS A 120 -4.99 -0.43 10.58
CA HIS A 120 -5.43 0.92 10.24
C HIS A 120 -6.00 0.97 8.82
N SER A 121 -7.10 1.71 8.63
CA SER A 121 -7.70 1.94 7.31
C SER A 121 -8.29 3.35 7.21
N ASP A 122 -8.75 3.71 6.02
CA ASP A 122 -9.68 4.83 5.89
C ASP A 122 -11.06 4.49 6.52
N ARG A 123 -12.01 5.45 6.42
CA ARG A 123 -13.40 5.26 6.90
C ARG A 123 -14.32 4.72 5.79
N GLY A 124 -13.79 4.12 4.73
CA GLY A 124 -14.63 3.58 3.68
C GLY A 124 -15.61 2.53 4.21
N SER A 125 -16.81 2.50 3.61
CA SER A 125 -17.87 1.58 4.00
C SER A 125 -17.43 0.10 4.03
N GLN A 126 -16.43 -0.26 3.23
CA GLN A 126 -15.86 -1.60 3.16
C GLN A 126 -15.16 -2.00 4.47
N TYR A 127 -14.36 -1.08 5.03
CA TYR A 127 -13.62 -1.31 6.27
C TYR A 127 -14.50 -1.15 7.50
N ALA A 128 -15.49 -0.25 7.48
CA ALA A 128 -16.45 -0.06 8.56
C ALA A 128 -17.53 -1.16 8.63
N ALA A 129 -17.70 -1.97 7.58
CA ALA A 129 -18.70 -3.02 7.51
C ALA A 129 -18.57 -4.03 8.65
N ARG A 130 -19.72 -4.43 9.27
CA ARG A 130 -19.76 -5.40 10.37
C ARG A 130 -19.01 -6.70 10.05
N ARG A 131 -19.08 -7.15 8.79
CA ARG A 131 -18.41 -8.37 8.34
C ARG A 131 -16.90 -8.24 8.46
N TYR A 132 -16.33 -7.11 7.98
CA TYR A 132 -14.89 -6.84 8.08
C TYR A 132 -14.43 -6.66 9.53
N GLN A 133 -15.20 -5.92 10.34
CA GLN A 133 -14.90 -5.71 11.76
C GLN A 133 -14.97 -7.03 12.55
N ARG A 134 -15.87 -7.93 12.19
CA ARG A 134 -15.93 -9.29 12.78
C ARG A 134 -14.66 -10.08 12.44
N LEU A 135 -14.21 -10.06 11.18
CA LEU A 135 -12.97 -10.73 10.78
C LEU A 135 -11.77 -10.24 11.62
N LEU A 136 -11.65 -8.95 11.86
CA LEU A 136 -10.59 -8.39 12.73
C LEU A 136 -10.74 -8.93 14.16
N GLY A 137 -11.94 -8.90 14.73
CA GLY A 137 -12.23 -9.36 16.08
C GLY A 137 -11.94 -10.83 16.30
N GLU A 138 -12.28 -11.70 15.34
CA GLU A 138 -12.01 -13.16 15.38
C GLU A 138 -10.50 -13.46 15.45
N HIS A 139 -9.66 -12.54 14.97
CA HIS A 139 -8.19 -12.67 15.03
C HIS A 139 -7.56 -11.85 16.16
N GLY A 140 -8.35 -11.24 17.05
CA GLY A 140 -7.83 -10.41 18.15
C GLY A 140 -7.11 -9.13 17.67
N ILE A 141 -7.51 -8.61 16.50
CA ILE A 141 -6.88 -7.45 15.86
C ILE A 141 -7.65 -6.18 16.19
N THR A 142 -6.94 -5.17 16.64
CA THR A 142 -7.52 -3.86 16.96
C THR A 142 -7.73 -3.05 15.68
N SER A 143 -8.96 -2.55 15.49
CA SER A 143 -9.28 -1.64 14.37
C SER A 143 -8.92 -0.20 14.72
N SER A 144 -8.35 0.51 13.76
CA SER A 144 -8.07 1.95 13.80
C SER A 144 -8.48 2.57 12.47
N MET A 145 -9.13 3.74 12.49
CA MET A 145 -9.58 4.40 11.26
C MET A 145 -9.13 5.86 11.21
N SER A 146 -8.84 6.35 10.01
CA SER A 146 -8.47 7.74 9.75
C SER A 146 -9.52 8.73 10.26
N ARG A 147 -9.14 9.95 10.58
CA ARG A 147 -10.07 11.05 10.90
C ARG A 147 -10.79 11.53 9.66
N THR A 148 -11.99 12.08 9.83
CA THR A 148 -12.77 12.63 8.71
C THR A 148 -11.98 13.73 7.98
N GLY A 149 -11.92 13.64 6.65
CA GLY A 149 -11.27 14.65 5.82
C GLY A 149 -9.74 14.73 5.97
N ASN A 150 -9.12 13.76 6.64
CA ASN A 150 -7.69 13.77 6.91
C ASN A 150 -6.94 12.68 6.14
N CYS A 151 -6.50 13.02 4.92
CA CYS A 151 -5.74 12.12 4.05
C CYS A 151 -4.37 11.69 4.63
N TRP A 152 -3.78 12.49 5.51
CA TRP A 152 -2.48 12.18 6.11
C TRP A 152 -2.51 10.99 7.07
N ASP A 153 -3.68 10.58 7.54
CA ASP A 153 -3.78 9.49 8.51
C ASP A 153 -3.49 8.11 7.88
N ASN A 154 -3.65 7.95 6.55
CA ASN A 154 -3.30 6.73 5.80
C ASN A 154 -2.17 6.95 4.78
N ALA A 155 -1.30 7.92 5.03
CA ALA A 155 -0.28 8.38 4.08
C ALA A 155 0.65 7.29 3.54
N CYS A 156 0.90 6.22 4.30
CA CYS A 156 1.78 5.13 3.86
C CYS A 156 1.18 4.36 2.68
N VAL A 157 -0.10 4.00 2.74
CA VAL A 157 -0.78 3.27 1.67
C VAL A 157 -1.05 4.19 0.48
N GLU A 158 -1.43 5.46 0.75
CA GLU A 158 -1.58 6.47 -0.30
C GLU A 158 -0.27 6.70 -1.07
N SER A 159 0.87 6.70 -0.37
CA SER A 159 2.19 6.80 -0.98
C SER A 159 2.50 5.61 -1.88
N PHE A 160 2.17 4.40 -1.45
CA PHE A 160 2.29 3.20 -2.27
C PHE A 160 1.43 3.31 -3.54
N PHE A 161 0.15 3.64 -3.42
CA PHE A 161 -0.72 3.80 -4.60
C PHE A 161 -0.26 4.91 -5.53
N GLY A 162 0.19 6.04 -4.96
CA GLY A 162 0.75 7.12 -5.73
C GLY A 162 1.97 6.67 -6.56
N THR A 163 2.79 5.79 -5.99
CA THR A 163 3.98 5.25 -6.64
C THR A 163 3.62 4.22 -7.71
N LEU A 164 2.77 3.24 -7.37
CA LEU A 164 2.23 2.27 -8.34
C LEU A 164 1.63 2.97 -9.57
N LYS A 165 0.81 4.00 -9.34
CA LYS A 165 0.19 4.75 -10.43
C LYS A 165 1.21 5.52 -11.26
N ARG A 166 2.17 6.18 -10.64
CA ARG A 166 3.20 6.97 -11.34
C ARG A 166 4.23 6.12 -12.08
N GLU A 167 4.63 4.99 -11.50
CA GLU A 167 5.70 4.16 -12.05
C GLU A 167 5.19 3.13 -13.07
N LEU A 168 3.91 2.70 -12.94
CA LEU A 168 3.31 1.69 -13.81
C LEU A 168 2.06 2.19 -14.53
N VAL A 169 0.97 2.43 -13.79
CA VAL A 169 -0.38 2.54 -14.37
C VAL A 169 -0.52 3.68 -15.38
N TYR A 170 0.05 4.86 -15.09
CA TYR A 170 -0.08 6.02 -15.99
C TYR A 170 0.73 5.91 -17.29
N HIS A 171 1.55 4.89 -17.41
CA HIS A 171 2.35 4.60 -18.62
C HIS A 171 1.77 3.46 -19.44
N ARG A 172 0.64 2.90 -19.01
CA ARG A 172 -0.03 1.77 -19.66
C ARG A 172 -1.46 2.14 -20.10
N ARG A 173 -1.92 1.49 -21.15
CA ARG A 173 -3.33 1.47 -21.55
C ARG A 173 -3.76 0.01 -21.55
N TYR A 174 -4.51 -0.38 -20.55
CA TYR A 174 -4.96 -1.75 -20.39
C TYR A 174 -6.22 -2.01 -21.20
N THR A 175 -6.20 -3.04 -22.03
CA THR A 175 -7.38 -3.50 -22.76
C THR A 175 -8.27 -4.31 -21.83
N THR A 176 -7.68 -5.24 -21.07
CA THR A 176 -8.43 -6.14 -20.18
C THR A 176 -8.04 -5.95 -18.73
N ARG A 177 -8.93 -6.35 -17.82
CA ARG A 177 -8.62 -6.41 -16.38
C ARG A 177 -7.52 -7.44 -16.08
N ASN A 178 -7.47 -8.53 -16.86
CA ASN A 178 -6.44 -9.56 -16.67
C ASN A 178 -5.04 -9.02 -16.96
N GLU A 179 -4.87 -8.27 -18.04
CA GLU A 179 -3.60 -7.59 -18.37
C GLU A 179 -3.16 -6.66 -17.22
N ALA A 180 -4.06 -5.81 -16.71
CA ALA A 180 -3.77 -4.94 -15.58
C ALA A 180 -3.46 -5.74 -14.30
N THR A 181 -4.13 -6.87 -14.09
CA THR A 181 -3.89 -7.75 -12.93
C THR A 181 -2.48 -8.34 -12.96
N GLN A 182 -2.02 -8.82 -14.12
CA GLN A 182 -0.67 -9.37 -14.28
C GLN A 182 0.42 -8.33 -14.04
N ASP A 183 0.29 -7.15 -14.62
CA ASP A 183 1.25 -6.04 -14.44
C ASP A 183 1.32 -5.59 -12.97
N ILE A 184 0.17 -5.46 -12.31
CA ILE A 184 0.11 -5.06 -10.90
C ILE A 184 0.68 -6.15 -9.99
N PHE A 185 0.40 -7.42 -10.27
CA PHE A 185 1.00 -8.56 -9.58
C PHE A 185 2.53 -8.50 -9.66
N GLU A 186 3.08 -8.36 -10.86
CA GLU A 186 4.53 -8.27 -11.06
C GLU A 186 5.12 -7.05 -10.36
N TYR A 187 4.42 -5.91 -10.41
CA TYR A 187 4.84 -4.71 -9.72
C TYR A 187 4.94 -4.92 -8.21
N ILE A 188 3.94 -5.52 -7.57
CA ILE A 188 3.91 -5.76 -6.14
C ILE A 188 4.95 -6.82 -5.74
N GLU A 189 4.87 -8.01 -6.32
CA GLU A 189 5.60 -9.18 -5.82
C GLU A 189 7.07 -9.19 -6.25
N VAL A 190 7.36 -8.70 -7.45
CA VAL A 190 8.72 -8.78 -7.99
C VAL A 190 9.46 -7.45 -7.84
N PHE A 191 8.79 -6.34 -8.08
CA PHE A 191 9.45 -5.04 -8.11
C PHE A 191 9.39 -4.29 -6.78
N ASP A 192 8.20 -3.89 -6.29
CA ASP A 192 8.08 -3.04 -5.09
C ASP A 192 8.60 -3.75 -3.84
N ASN A 193 8.12 -4.97 -3.57
CA ASN A 193 8.51 -5.72 -2.38
C ASN A 193 9.99 -6.15 -2.39
N ARG A 194 10.59 -6.45 -3.56
CA ARG A 194 11.90 -7.10 -3.63
C ARG A 194 13.03 -6.26 -4.20
N ARG A 195 12.74 -5.27 -5.03
CA ARG A 195 13.77 -4.52 -5.79
C ARG A 195 13.71 -3.02 -5.61
N ARG A 196 12.48 -2.47 -5.49
CA ARG A 196 12.28 -1.03 -5.39
C ARG A 196 12.89 -0.51 -4.09
N ARG A 197 13.67 0.57 -4.22
CA ARG A 197 14.32 1.20 -3.07
C ARG A 197 13.40 2.22 -2.43
N HIS A 198 13.21 2.10 -1.11
CA HIS A 198 12.38 3.00 -0.33
C HIS A 198 13.26 3.94 0.51
N SER A 199 13.11 5.25 0.33
CA SER A 199 13.90 6.25 1.06
C SER A 199 13.69 6.15 2.57
N THR A 200 12.46 5.84 3.01
CA THR A 200 12.12 5.64 4.43
C THR A 200 12.77 4.41 5.06
N LEU A 201 13.24 3.47 4.24
CA LEU A 201 13.94 2.25 4.68
C LEU A 201 15.46 2.35 4.45
N GLY A 202 16.02 3.55 4.37
CA GLY A 202 17.45 3.74 4.10
C GLY A 202 17.87 3.28 2.69
N TYR A 203 16.96 3.34 1.73
CA TYR A 203 17.16 2.89 0.34
C TYR A 203 17.35 1.38 0.19
N TYR A 204 16.80 0.59 1.10
CA TYR A 204 16.61 -0.85 0.92
C TYR A 204 15.23 -1.13 0.32
N SER A 205 15.09 -2.27 -0.34
CA SER A 205 13.77 -2.81 -0.64
C SER A 205 13.11 -3.34 0.64
N PRO A 206 11.77 -3.46 0.69
CA PRO A 206 11.07 -4.08 1.82
C PRO A 206 11.68 -5.42 2.25
N ALA A 207 11.92 -6.33 1.30
CA ALA A 207 12.51 -7.64 1.56
C ALA A 207 13.96 -7.57 2.08
N GLU A 208 14.80 -6.70 1.50
CA GLU A 208 16.17 -6.47 2.01
C GLU A 208 16.15 -5.90 3.43
N PHE A 209 15.22 -5.00 3.73
CA PHE A 209 15.07 -4.39 5.05
C PHE A 209 14.69 -5.44 6.10
N GLU A 210 13.67 -6.27 5.85
CA GLU A 210 13.25 -7.34 6.75
C GLU A 210 14.39 -8.37 6.97
N ALA A 211 15.07 -8.80 5.91
CA ALA A 211 16.15 -9.77 6.02
C ALA A 211 17.31 -9.26 6.90
N ARG A 212 17.61 -7.97 6.85
CA ARG A 212 18.69 -7.37 7.66
C ARG A 212 18.32 -7.25 9.13
N THR A 213 17.06 -6.96 9.43
CA THR A 213 16.59 -6.76 10.80
C THR A 213 16.24 -8.06 11.51
N ALA A 214 16.01 -9.15 10.76
CA ALA A 214 15.84 -10.49 11.33
C ALA A 214 17.14 -11.12 11.85
N VAL A 215 18.31 -10.59 11.45
CA VAL A 215 19.64 -11.11 11.80
C VAL A 215 20.31 -10.29 12.92
N ALA A 216 19.73 -9.14 13.28
CA ALA A 216 20.21 -8.26 14.34
C ALA A 216 19.49 -8.53 15.66
#